data_7921dfe1e874f3a270cd4b9656a4e91d
#
_entry.id   7921dfe1e874f3a270cd4b9656a4e91d
#
_cell.length_a   1.000
_cell.length_b   1.000
_cell.length_c   1.000
_cell.angle_alpha   90.00
_cell.angle_beta   90.00
_cell.angle_gamma   90.00
#
_symmetry.space_group_name_H-M   'P 1'
#
loop_
_entity.id
_entity.type
_entity.pdbx_description
1 polymer ?
#
loop_
_entity_poly.entity_id
_entity_poly.type
_entity_poly.pdbx_seq_one_letter_code
_entity_poly.pdbx_strand_id
1 'polypeptide(L)'
;MSDRPIHYRPISQLALMLRSGETTPTALTEHFLTRIESLNGTLNAFNLVTVDRALAEAKSAEALFAAGRDLGPLHGVPYGVKDIYDVAGLPTTAGSQTLNSSPKTEESEVTRKLAAAGMIVLGKTVTVEFAKGIVGINHIQGTPHNPWCQEHCVPGGSSAGTAVAVASGMAPMG
;
A
#
# COMPACT_ATOMS: atom_id res chain seq x y z
N MET A 1 -26.60 -0.66 -4.40
CA MET A 1 -25.22 -0.76 -3.87
C MET A 1 -24.37 -1.41 -4.94
N SER A 2 -23.16 -0.90 -5.19
CA SER A 2 -22.30 -1.39 -6.29
C SER A 2 -21.92 -2.85 -6.05
N ASP A 3 -22.16 -3.71 -7.04
CA ASP A 3 -21.81 -5.15 -7.05
C ASP A 3 -20.28 -5.39 -7.21
N ARG A 4 -19.47 -4.34 -6.97
CA ARG A 4 -18.02 -4.41 -7.08
C ARG A 4 -17.42 -5.08 -5.85
N PRO A 5 -16.44 -5.99 -6.03
CA PRO A 5 -15.64 -6.53 -4.94
C PRO A 5 -15.03 -5.41 -4.08
N ILE A 6 -14.86 -5.64 -2.78
CA ILE A 6 -14.42 -4.62 -1.82
C ILE A 6 -13.09 -3.95 -2.22
N HIS A 7 -12.16 -4.71 -2.80
CA HIS A 7 -10.86 -4.23 -3.23
C HIS A 7 -10.87 -3.31 -4.48
N TYR A 8 -12.01 -3.18 -5.14
CA TYR A 8 -12.22 -2.23 -6.24
C TYR A 8 -13.22 -1.12 -5.88
N ARG A 9 -13.65 -1.04 -4.63
CA ARG A 9 -14.50 0.07 -4.17
C ARG A 9 -13.67 1.35 -4.01
N PRO A 10 -14.20 2.51 -4.36
CA PRO A 10 -13.54 3.79 -4.11
C PRO A 10 -13.28 4.00 -2.62
N ILE A 11 -12.22 4.74 -2.28
CA ILE A 11 -11.86 5.05 -0.88
C ILE A 11 -13.04 5.67 -0.13
N SER A 12 -13.83 6.52 -0.77
CA SER A 12 -15.04 7.12 -0.17
C SER A 12 -16.07 6.08 0.27
N GLN A 13 -16.23 4.98 -0.47
CA GLN A 13 -17.10 3.87 -0.09
C GLN A 13 -16.49 3.05 1.05
N LEU A 14 -15.19 2.74 0.97
CA LEU A 14 -14.48 2.05 2.06
C LEU A 14 -14.58 2.83 3.36
N ALA A 15 -14.40 4.15 3.31
CA ALA A 15 -14.55 5.02 4.46
C ALA A 15 -15.97 5.01 5.06
N LEU A 16 -17.01 4.94 4.22
CA LEU A 16 -18.40 4.80 4.68
C LEU A 16 -18.65 3.43 5.33
N MET A 17 -18.13 2.35 4.74
CA MET A 17 -18.25 1.00 5.28
C MET A 17 -17.59 0.86 6.65
N LEU A 18 -16.41 1.48 6.84
CA LEU A 18 -15.71 1.52 8.13
C LEU A 18 -16.55 2.27 9.19
N ARG A 19 -17.15 3.40 8.84
CA ARG A 19 -17.98 4.21 9.75
C ARG A 19 -19.32 3.58 10.08
N SER A 20 -19.92 2.87 9.13
CA SER A 20 -21.17 2.15 9.34
C SER A 20 -21.02 0.82 10.08
N GLY A 21 -19.78 0.33 10.25
CA GLY A 21 -19.49 -1.00 10.80
C GLY A 21 -19.78 -2.14 9.82
N GLU A 22 -20.00 -1.86 8.52
CA GLU A 22 -20.13 -2.90 7.49
C GLU A 22 -18.82 -3.69 7.32
N THR A 23 -17.68 -3.05 7.61
CA THR A 23 -16.37 -3.70 7.77
C THR A 23 -15.58 -3.01 8.87
N THR A 24 -14.51 -3.67 9.35
CA THR A 24 -13.60 -3.09 10.33
C THR A 24 -12.23 -2.79 9.69
N PRO A 25 -11.41 -1.89 10.27
CA PRO A 25 -10.03 -1.67 9.81
C PRO A 25 -9.22 -2.96 9.74
N THR A 26 -9.38 -3.85 10.73
CA THR A 26 -8.70 -5.15 10.78
C THR A 26 -9.15 -6.04 9.63
N ALA A 27 -10.45 -6.27 9.45
CA ALA A 27 -10.98 -7.12 8.38
C ALA A 27 -10.63 -6.58 6.97
N LEU A 28 -10.67 -5.25 6.79
CA LEU A 28 -10.30 -4.62 5.53
C LEU A 28 -8.80 -4.80 5.24
N THR A 29 -7.94 -4.64 6.24
CA THR A 29 -6.49 -4.83 6.13
C THR A 29 -6.15 -6.28 5.81
N GLU A 30 -6.74 -7.24 6.51
CA GLU A 30 -6.58 -8.69 6.25
C GLU A 30 -6.98 -9.04 4.83
N HIS A 31 -8.08 -8.48 4.34
CA HIS A 31 -8.50 -8.68 2.94
C HIS A 31 -7.42 -8.25 1.94
N PHE A 32 -6.82 -7.07 2.11
CA PHE A 32 -5.76 -6.61 1.22
C PHE A 32 -4.45 -7.40 1.38
N LEU A 33 -4.06 -7.78 2.60
CA LEU A 33 -2.89 -8.62 2.86
C LEU A 33 -3.02 -10.00 2.19
N THR A 34 -4.19 -10.64 2.26
CA THR A 34 -4.47 -11.91 1.57
C THR A 34 -4.36 -11.75 0.05
N ARG A 35 -4.82 -10.62 -0.51
CA ARG A 35 -4.65 -10.35 -1.94
C ARG A 35 -3.18 -10.14 -2.32
N ILE A 36 -2.43 -9.42 -1.51
CA ILE A 36 -0.98 -9.25 -1.70
C ILE A 36 -0.29 -10.62 -1.69
N GLU A 37 -0.57 -11.46 -0.70
CA GLU A 37 -0.01 -12.81 -0.61
C GLU A 37 -0.29 -13.64 -1.87
N SER A 38 -1.51 -13.58 -2.40
CA SER A 38 -1.92 -14.39 -3.56
C SER A 38 -1.37 -13.87 -4.90
N LEU A 39 -1.11 -12.57 -5.03
CA LEU A 39 -0.82 -11.95 -6.33
C LEU A 39 0.61 -11.41 -6.45
N ASN A 40 1.24 -11.03 -5.34
CA ASN A 40 2.52 -10.31 -5.39
C ASN A 40 3.66 -11.16 -5.94
N GLY A 41 3.64 -12.47 -5.72
CA GLY A 41 4.64 -13.40 -6.28
C GLY A 41 4.69 -13.37 -7.83
N THR A 42 3.55 -13.12 -8.48
CA THR A 42 3.45 -13.02 -9.94
C THR A 42 3.60 -11.58 -10.42
N LEU A 43 2.99 -10.62 -9.72
CA LEU A 43 2.89 -9.23 -10.17
C LEU A 43 4.02 -8.32 -9.70
N ASN A 44 4.77 -8.72 -8.68
CA ASN A 44 5.92 -7.99 -8.11
C ASN A 44 5.64 -6.51 -7.81
N ALA A 45 4.48 -6.22 -7.22
CA ALA A 45 4.08 -4.86 -6.89
C ALA A 45 4.73 -4.32 -5.62
N PHE A 46 4.91 -5.20 -4.61
CA PHE A 46 5.52 -4.87 -3.32
C PHE A 46 6.90 -5.52 -3.21
N ASN A 47 7.91 -4.73 -2.84
CA ASN A 47 9.24 -5.23 -2.47
C ASN A 47 9.36 -5.52 -0.96
N LEU A 48 8.47 -4.98 -0.14
CA LEU A 48 8.35 -5.25 1.29
C LEU A 48 6.89 -5.21 1.72
N VAL A 49 6.39 -6.28 2.33
CA VAL A 49 5.05 -6.33 2.93
C VAL A 49 5.18 -6.33 4.45
N THR A 50 4.41 -5.50 5.14
CA THR A 50 4.54 -5.27 6.59
C THR A 50 3.33 -5.80 7.36
N VAL A 51 3.12 -7.13 7.31
CA VAL A 51 1.92 -7.80 7.86
C VAL A 51 1.67 -7.44 9.32
N ASP A 52 2.65 -7.67 10.21
CA ASP A 52 2.48 -7.44 11.65
C ASP A 52 2.20 -5.96 11.97
N ARG A 53 2.92 -5.06 11.29
CA ARG A 53 2.70 -3.61 11.43
C ARG A 53 1.31 -3.21 10.95
N ALA A 54 0.91 -3.65 9.77
CA ALA A 54 -0.40 -3.33 9.20
C ALA A 54 -1.54 -3.78 10.11
N LEU A 55 -1.45 -4.99 10.67
CA LEU A 55 -2.45 -5.51 11.60
C LEU A 55 -2.45 -4.75 12.95
N ALA A 56 -1.28 -4.34 13.46
CA ALA A 56 -1.20 -3.52 14.66
C ALA A 56 -1.81 -2.12 14.46
N GLU A 57 -1.50 -1.47 13.33
CA GLU A 57 -2.10 -0.19 12.96
C GLU A 57 -3.63 -0.31 12.76
N ALA A 58 -4.09 -1.40 12.12
CA ALA A 58 -5.51 -1.67 11.92
C ALA A 58 -6.26 -1.82 13.25
N LYS A 59 -5.72 -2.60 14.18
CA LYS A 59 -6.30 -2.75 15.54
C LYS A 59 -6.34 -1.42 16.29
N SER A 60 -5.30 -0.59 16.13
CA SER A 60 -5.28 0.74 16.74
C SER A 60 -6.37 1.64 16.16
N ALA A 61 -6.55 1.65 14.83
CA ALA A 61 -7.62 2.40 14.17
C ALA A 61 -9.02 1.91 14.61
N GLU A 62 -9.20 0.59 14.73
CA GLU A 62 -10.46 -0.02 15.21
C GLU A 62 -10.77 0.38 16.65
N ALA A 63 -9.77 0.40 17.52
CA ALA A 63 -9.94 0.85 18.92
C ALA A 63 -10.32 2.34 19.00
N LEU A 64 -9.79 3.18 18.13
CA LEU A 64 -10.19 4.59 18.05
C LEU A 64 -11.65 4.74 17.60
N PHE A 65 -12.11 4.01 16.59
CA PHE A 65 -13.52 4.00 16.19
C PHE A 65 -14.44 3.54 17.35
N ALA A 66 -14.06 2.47 18.06
CA ALA A 66 -14.80 1.97 19.20
C ALA A 66 -14.90 3.00 20.35
N ALA A 67 -13.87 3.85 20.50
CA ALA A 67 -13.85 4.97 21.44
C ALA A 67 -14.58 6.24 20.94
N GLY A 68 -15.25 6.17 19.78
CA GLY A 68 -15.94 7.32 19.18
C GLY A 68 -15.00 8.36 18.57
N ARG A 69 -13.72 8.02 18.33
CA ARG A 69 -12.70 8.90 17.75
C ARG A 69 -12.49 8.58 16.29
N ASP A 70 -12.99 9.41 15.40
CA ASP A 70 -12.76 9.35 13.96
C ASP A 70 -11.74 10.41 13.55
N LEU A 71 -10.63 9.97 12.92
CA LEU A 71 -9.54 10.86 12.46
C LEU A 71 -9.80 11.48 11.07
N GLY A 72 -10.95 11.22 10.46
CA GLY A 72 -11.33 11.78 9.17
C GLY A 72 -11.45 10.73 8.05
N PRO A 73 -11.64 11.17 6.80
CA PRO A 73 -12.08 10.31 5.69
C PRO A 73 -11.12 9.19 5.29
N LEU A 74 -9.88 9.21 5.76
CA LEU A 74 -8.87 8.20 5.49
C LEU A 74 -8.62 7.25 6.67
N HIS A 75 -9.29 7.48 7.82
CA HIS A 75 -9.10 6.68 9.01
C HIS A 75 -9.44 5.21 8.78
N GLY A 76 -8.50 4.32 9.06
CA GLY A 76 -8.64 2.88 8.90
C GLY A 76 -8.49 2.36 7.45
N VAL A 77 -8.14 3.24 6.49
CA VAL A 77 -7.94 2.85 5.09
C VAL A 77 -6.50 2.39 4.87
N PRO A 78 -6.27 1.15 4.35
CA PRO A 78 -4.92 0.68 4.05
C PRO A 78 -4.37 1.30 2.76
N TYR A 79 -3.01 1.37 2.64
CA TYR A 79 -2.35 1.89 1.45
C TYR A 79 -0.95 1.30 1.25
N GLY A 80 -0.45 1.37 0.00
CA GLY A 80 0.93 1.04 -0.35
C GLY A 80 1.81 2.30 -0.38
N VAL A 81 3.06 2.20 0.07
CA VAL A 81 4.01 3.33 0.07
C VAL A 81 5.08 3.10 -0.98
N LYS A 82 5.21 4.00 -1.95
CA LYS A 82 6.32 3.93 -2.93
C LYS A 82 7.67 3.95 -2.20
N ASP A 83 8.59 3.08 -2.59
CA ASP A 83 9.87 2.88 -1.91
C ASP A 83 10.91 3.98 -2.14
N ILE A 84 10.45 5.23 -2.17
CA ILE A 84 11.25 6.47 -2.09
C ILE A 84 10.87 7.31 -0.88
N TYR A 85 9.73 6.99 -0.23
CA TYR A 85 9.27 7.70 0.96
C TYR A 85 9.72 6.96 2.21
N ASP A 86 10.32 7.69 3.14
CA ASP A 86 10.71 7.15 4.42
C ASP A 86 9.49 6.88 5.31
N VAL A 87 9.49 5.70 5.88
CA VAL A 87 8.55 5.25 6.92
C VAL A 87 9.37 4.80 8.11
N ALA A 88 9.14 5.36 9.27
CA ALA A 88 9.88 5.02 10.49
C ALA A 88 9.80 3.50 10.76
N GLY A 89 10.93 2.88 11.05
CA GLY A 89 11.06 1.44 11.27
C GLY A 89 11.16 0.59 10.01
N LEU A 90 11.04 1.18 8.80
CA LEU A 90 11.18 0.45 7.54
C LEU A 90 12.37 0.96 6.71
N PRO A 91 13.02 0.11 5.90
CA PRO A 91 14.03 0.55 4.95
C PRO A 91 13.41 1.35 3.81
N THR A 92 14.21 2.23 3.21
CA THR A 92 13.91 2.90 1.93
C THR A 92 15.07 2.69 1.00
N THR A 93 14.86 1.93 -0.06
CA THR A 93 15.91 1.52 -1.00
C THR A 93 15.95 2.35 -2.28
N ALA A 94 14.89 3.12 -2.56
CA ALA A 94 14.69 3.81 -3.83
C ALA A 94 14.83 2.88 -5.06
N GLY A 95 14.53 1.59 -4.89
CA GLY A 95 14.66 0.59 -5.95
C GLY A 95 16.11 0.21 -6.28
N SER A 96 17.09 0.58 -5.44
CA SER A 96 18.52 0.40 -5.65
C SER A 96 19.16 -0.47 -4.56
N GLN A 97 20.29 -1.10 -4.90
CA GLN A 97 21.16 -1.78 -3.93
C GLN A 97 22.23 -0.87 -3.33
N THR A 98 22.37 0.36 -3.82
CA THR A 98 23.41 1.30 -3.37
C THR A 98 23.03 2.04 -2.09
N LEU A 99 21.74 2.11 -1.76
CA LEU A 99 21.27 2.71 -0.52
C LEU A 99 21.33 1.70 0.63
N ASN A 100 21.64 2.22 1.82
CA ASN A 100 21.60 1.43 3.04
C ASN A 100 20.16 0.96 3.31
N SER A 101 19.99 -0.35 3.46
CA SER A 101 18.70 -0.99 3.78
C SER A 101 18.35 -0.95 5.27
N SER A 102 19.07 -0.19 6.09
CA SER A 102 18.71 -0.01 7.51
C SER A 102 17.36 0.69 7.65
N PRO A 103 16.56 0.31 8.65
CA PRO A 103 15.32 0.98 8.95
C PRO A 103 15.52 2.47 9.21
N LYS A 104 14.65 3.30 8.68
CA LYS A 104 14.65 4.75 8.89
C LYS A 104 14.19 5.07 10.30
N THR A 105 14.77 6.12 10.89
CA THR A 105 14.38 6.62 12.22
C THR A 105 13.24 7.62 12.14
N GLU A 106 13.07 8.27 10.99
CA GLU A 106 12.09 9.33 10.77
C GLU A 106 11.16 8.99 9.60
N GLU A 107 10.01 9.61 9.59
CA GLU A 107 9.05 9.54 8.49
C GLU A 107 9.22 10.73 7.54
N SER A 108 8.96 10.49 6.26
CA SER A 108 8.74 11.58 5.32
C SER A 108 7.48 12.37 5.70
N GLU A 109 7.40 13.64 5.30
CA GLU A 109 6.22 14.48 5.59
C GLU A 109 4.90 13.88 5.04
N VAL A 110 4.97 13.19 3.90
CA VAL A 110 3.81 12.51 3.32
C VAL A 110 3.33 11.37 4.22
N THR A 111 4.22 10.45 4.60
CA THR A 111 3.87 9.29 5.43
C THR A 111 3.42 9.71 6.82
N ARG A 112 4.05 10.74 7.39
CA ARG A 112 3.65 11.35 8.67
C ARG A 112 2.20 11.89 8.62
N LYS A 113 1.82 12.57 7.53
CA LYS A 113 0.45 13.07 7.35
C LYS A 113 -0.57 11.96 7.18
N LEU A 114 -0.22 10.92 6.42
CA LEU A 114 -1.10 9.75 6.23
C LEU A 114 -1.28 8.97 7.53
N ALA A 115 -0.19 8.78 8.30
CA ALA A 115 -0.26 8.16 9.62
C ALA A 115 -1.13 8.99 10.60
N ALA A 116 -0.98 10.32 10.61
CA ALA A 116 -1.81 11.22 11.42
C ALA A 116 -3.31 11.18 11.02
N ALA A 117 -3.60 10.88 9.76
CA ALA A 117 -4.97 10.64 9.27
C ALA A 117 -5.50 9.23 9.61
N GLY A 118 -4.72 8.39 10.29
CA GLY A 118 -5.09 7.04 10.69
C GLY A 118 -5.06 6.00 9.57
N MET A 119 -4.28 6.24 8.52
CA MET A 119 -4.09 5.25 7.46
C MET A 119 -3.14 4.13 7.88
N ILE A 120 -3.27 2.98 7.22
CA ILE A 120 -2.58 1.72 7.56
C ILE A 120 -1.59 1.37 6.45
N VAL A 121 -0.30 1.20 6.80
CA VAL A 121 0.77 0.87 5.85
C VAL A 121 0.78 -0.63 5.55
N LEU A 122 0.43 -1.03 4.31
CA LEU A 122 0.53 -2.43 3.85
C LEU A 122 1.97 -2.84 3.54
N GLY A 123 2.80 -1.90 3.09
CA GLY A 123 4.18 -2.18 2.70
C GLY A 123 4.75 -1.14 1.73
N LYS A 124 5.97 -1.43 1.25
CA LYS A 124 6.69 -0.60 0.28
C LYS A 124 6.50 -1.17 -1.13
N THR A 125 6.13 -0.30 -2.07
CA THR A 125 5.89 -0.70 -3.47
C THR A 125 7.12 -0.44 -4.33
N VAL A 126 7.34 -1.33 -5.30
CA VAL A 126 8.47 -1.27 -6.23
C VAL A 126 8.47 0.05 -7.01
N THR A 127 9.64 0.64 -7.12
CA THR A 127 9.90 1.85 -7.92
C THR A 127 11.00 1.60 -8.94
N VAL A 128 11.02 2.36 -10.03
CA VAL A 128 12.21 2.46 -10.87
C VAL A 128 13.36 2.98 -10.01
N GLU A 129 14.59 2.51 -10.25
CA GLU A 129 15.77 2.91 -9.48
C GLU A 129 15.89 4.44 -9.41
N PHE A 130 16.01 4.97 -8.18
CA PHE A 130 16.02 6.41 -7.86
C PHE A 130 14.83 7.19 -8.44
N ALA A 131 13.72 6.51 -8.73
CA ALA A 131 12.54 7.08 -9.38
C ALA A 131 12.86 7.75 -10.75
N LYS A 132 13.97 7.37 -11.38
CA LYS A 132 14.42 7.96 -12.65
C LYS A 132 14.08 7.06 -13.85
N GLY A 133 12.87 7.19 -14.35
CA GLY A 133 12.39 6.46 -15.52
C GLY A 133 10.87 6.39 -15.60
N ILE A 134 10.34 6.41 -16.81
CA ILE A 134 8.89 6.45 -17.06
C ILE A 134 8.30 5.09 -17.46
N VAL A 135 9.15 4.10 -17.77
CA VAL A 135 8.72 2.80 -18.30
C VAL A 135 8.35 1.81 -17.20
N GLY A 136 8.90 1.98 -15.99
CA GLY A 136 8.59 1.10 -14.85
C GLY A 136 9.54 -0.07 -14.69
N ILE A 137 10.64 -0.14 -15.45
CA ILE A 137 11.63 -1.22 -15.39
C ILE A 137 12.54 -1.03 -14.18
N ASN A 138 12.69 -2.09 -13.37
CA ASN A 138 13.71 -2.20 -12.34
C ASN A 138 14.41 -3.55 -12.47
N HIS A 139 15.70 -3.52 -12.80
CA HIS A 139 16.52 -4.72 -12.99
C HIS A 139 17.03 -5.31 -11.66
N ILE A 140 16.92 -4.58 -10.55
CA ILE A 140 17.44 -4.95 -9.23
C ILE A 140 16.37 -5.68 -8.43
N GLN A 141 15.18 -5.07 -8.32
CA GLN A 141 14.07 -5.62 -7.53
C GLN A 141 13.07 -6.41 -8.38
N GLY A 142 13.30 -6.49 -9.68
CA GLY A 142 12.35 -7.00 -10.66
C GLY A 142 11.34 -5.94 -11.12
N THR A 143 10.92 -6.06 -12.36
CA THR A 143 9.92 -5.18 -12.97
C THR A 143 8.52 -5.65 -12.59
N PRO A 144 7.64 -4.80 -12.03
CA PRO A 144 6.25 -5.15 -11.82
C PRO A 144 5.53 -5.49 -13.13
N HIS A 145 4.65 -6.49 -13.10
CA HIS A 145 3.88 -6.92 -14.26
C HIS A 145 2.55 -6.18 -14.36
N ASN A 146 2.24 -5.67 -15.54
CA ASN A 146 0.95 -5.05 -15.77
C ASN A 146 -0.18 -6.11 -15.71
N PRO A 147 -1.14 -6.02 -14.77
CA PRO A 147 -2.16 -7.05 -14.59
C PRO A 147 -3.18 -7.14 -15.74
N TRP A 148 -3.18 -6.18 -16.66
CA TRP A 148 -4.08 -6.15 -17.82
C TRP A 148 -3.51 -6.81 -19.07
N CYS A 149 -2.25 -7.27 -19.03
CA CYS A 149 -1.60 -7.94 -20.15
C CYS A 149 -1.32 -9.42 -19.80
N GLN A 150 -1.58 -10.33 -20.75
CA GLN A 150 -1.15 -11.72 -20.63
C GLN A 150 0.36 -11.88 -20.89
N GLU A 151 0.91 -11.07 -21.80
CA GLU A 151 2.34 -10.95 -22.03
C GLU A 151 2.95 -9.96 -21.02
N HIS A 152 4.27 -10.01 -20.86
CA HIS A 152 4.97 -9.10 -19.96
C HIS A 152 4.97 -7.67 -20.50
N CYS A 153 3.92 -6.92 -20.17
CA CYS A 153 3.83 -5.49 -20.46
C CYS A 153 4.35 -4.68 -19.28
N VAL A 154 5.09 -3.63 -19.57
CA VAL A 154 5.55 -2.69 -18.55
C VAL A 154 4.38 -1.87 -17.99
N PRO A 155 4.35 -1.60 -16.69
CA PRO A 155 3.22 -0.91 -16.05
C PRO A 155 3.29 0.61 -16.14
N GLY A 156 4.38 1.17 -16.72
CA GLY A 156 4.72 2.58 -16.57
C GLY A 156 5.42 2.87 -15.24
N GLY A 157 5.90 4.07 -15.05
CA GLY A 157 6.71 4.42 -13.87
C GLY A 157 6.80 5.93 -13.63
N SER A 158 7.55 6.29 -12.63
CA SER A 158 8.44 5.52 -11.77
C SER A 158 7.73 4.73 -10.65
N SER A 159 6.44 4.95 -10.38
CA SER A 159 5.65 4.28 -9.33
C SER A 159 5.05 2.96 -9.85
N ALA A 160 5.87 2.12 -10.47
CA ALA A 160 5.44 0.90 -11.15
C ALA A 160 4.67 -0.07 -10.24
N GLY A 161 5.22 -0.38 -9.08
CA GLY A 161 4.58 -1.25 -8.10
C GLY A 161 3.27 -0.68 -7.56
N THR A 162 3.20 0.64 -7.31
CA THR A 162 1.96 1.29 -6.88
C THR A 162 0.86 1.17 -7.94
N ALA A 163 1.20 1.42 -9.21
CA ALA A 163 0.23 1.29 -10.30
C ALA A 163 -0.32 -0.14 -10.40
N VAL A 164 0.57 -1.14 -10.31
CA VAL A 164 0.18 -2.55 -10.32
C VAL A 164 -0.64 -2.93 -9.09
N ALA A 165 -0.24 -2.48 -7.90
CA ALA A 165 -0.96 -2.78 -6.65
C ALA A 165 -2.42 -2.28 -6.70
N VAL A 166 -2.62 -1.06 -7.17
CA VAL A 166 -3.97 -0.47 -7.29
C VAL A 166 -4.76 -1.14 -8.40
N ALA A 167 -4.17 -1.35 -9.58
CA ALA A 167 -4.84 -1.96 -10.73
C ALA A 167 -5.28 -3.42 -10.48
N SER A 168 -4.54 -4.17 -9.65
CA SER A 168 -4.85 -5.56 -9.28
C SER A 168 -5.70 -5.67 -8.00
N GLY A 169 -6.01 -4.55 -7.35
CA GLY A 169 -6.75 -4.53 -6.08
C GLY A 169 -5.96 -5.08 -4.89
N MET A 170 -4.62 -5.02 -4.91
CA MET A 170 -3.77 -5.32 -3.75
C MET A 170 -3.69 -4.14 -2.77
N ALA A 171 -4.04 -2.95 -3.20
CA ALA A 171 -4.19 -1.77 -2.36
C ALA A 171 -5.25 -0.84 -2.94
N PRO A 172 -6.03 -0.11 -2.12
CA PRO A 172 -7.02 0.84 -2.63
C PRO A 172 -6.38 2.15 -3.09
N MET A 173 -5.14 2.43 -2.65
CA MET A 173 -4.33 3.57 -3.06
C MET A 173 -2.84 3.37 -2.73
N GLY A 174 -1.99 4.29 -3.25
CA GLY A 174 -0.57 4.35 -2.95
C GLY A 174 0.11 5.53 -3.62
#